data_517d1481bbbf22f1b5636e3b29952ee3
#
_entry.id   517d1481bbbf22f1b5636e3b29952ee3
#
_cell.length_a   1.000
_cell.length_b   1.000
_cell.length_c   1.000
_cell.angle_alpha   90.00
_cell.angle_beta   90.00
_cell.angle_gamma   90.00
#
_symmetry.space_group_name_H-M   'P 1'
#
loop_
_entity.id
_entity.type
_entity.pdbx_description
1 polymer ?
#
loop_
_entity_poly.entity_id
_entity_poly.type
_entity_poly.pdbx_seq_one_letter_code
_entity_poly.pdbx_strand_id
1 'polypeptide(L)'
;GEEGQGWAVAQSTLSSERGLTLLELSARLRGALWRLADLIRAQGRQEDSGIVRDFGRLSAKVDATCAVADQFLANRIAGIERVGDASIVKLSYSRTLREFTSLGIRLGGIDAQYHSPITFGGGMETGNWMADFMNSYAWTIAGGSDEVQRNIIAERLVGMPREPKSWTLKEGAA
;
A
#
# COMPACT_ATOMS: atom_id res chain seq x y z
N GLY A 1 9.65 -6.52 27.65
CA GLY A 1 10.85 -5.69 27.48
C GLY A 1 11.22 -5.04 28.81
N GLU A 2 12.40 -4.50 28.88
CA GLU A 2 12.85 -3.77 30.05
C GLU A 2 12.18 -2.39 30.11
N GLU A 3 12.11 -1.82 31.31
CA GLU A 3 11.60 -0.45 31.52
C GLU A 3 12.42 0.56 30.70
N GLY A 4 11.77 1.49 30.03
CA GLY A 4 12.40 2.45 29.12
C GLY A 4 12.62 1.95 27.68
N GLN A 5 12.40 0.68 27.37
CA GLN A 5 12.58 0.08 26.04
C GLN A 5 11.32 0.13 25.16
N GLY A 6 10.27 0.84 25.55
CA GLY A 6 8.99 0.89 24.85
C GLY A 6 9.11 1.25 23.37
N TRP A 7 10.00 2.16 23.01
CA TRP A 7 10.22 2.54 21.61
C TRP A 7 10.83 1.40 20.76
N ALA A 8 11.79 0.65 21.33
CA ALA A 8 12.38 -0.49 20.65
C ALA A 8 11.36 -1.61 20.42
N VAL A 9 10.49 -1.87 21.40
CA VAL A 9 9.38 -2.82 21.29
C VAL A 9 8.38 -2.36 20.22
N ALA A 10 7.98 -1.10 20.22
CA ALA A 10 7.08 -0.55 19.20
C ALA A 10 7.68 -0.68 17.79
N GLN A 11 8.95 -0.39 17.62
CA GLN A 11 9.63 -0.55 16.33
C GLN A 11 9.69 -2.01 15.85
N SER A 12 9.89 -2.95 16.77
CA SER A 12 9.89 -4.38 16.46
C SER A 12 8.50 -4.82 15.95
N THR A 13 7.43 -4.41 16.64
CA THR A 13 6.04 -4.69 16.22
C THR A 13 5.74 -4.11 14.83
N LEU A 14 6.04 -2.83 14.62
CA LEU A 14 5.83 -2.18 13.33
C LEU A 14 6.65 -2.83 12.19
N SER A 15 7.85 -3.32 12.49
CA SER A 15 8.67 -4.05 11.51
C SER A 15 8.06 -5.39 11.14
N SER A 16 7.49 -6.11 12.12
CA SER A 16 6.79 -7.37 11.91
C SER A 16 5.54 -7.21 11.06
N GLU A 17 4.72 -6.20 11.33
CA GLU A 17 3.51 -5.90 10.56
C GLU A 17 3.80 -5.58 9.09
N ARG A 18 4.91 -4.91 8.80
CA ARG A 18 5.32 -4.55 7.43
C ARG A 18 5.82 -5.74 6.61
N GLY A 19 6.05 -6.89 7.21
CA GLY A 19 6.61 -8.05 6.55
C GLY A 19 5.56 -8.96 5.91
N LEU A 20 5.18 -10.00 6.64
CA LEU A 20 4.36 -11.10 6.13
C LEU A 20 2.94 -10.68 5.72
N THR A 21 2.32 -9.77 6.47
CA THR A 21 0.97 -9.27 6.15
C THR A 21 0.91 -8.63 4.76
N LEU A 22 1.94 -7.87 4.37
CA LEU A 22 1.96 -7.22 3.06
C LEU A 22 2.16 -8.20 1.89
N LEU A 23 2.79 -9.36 2.12
CA LEU A 23 2.88 -10.43 1.12
C LEU A 23 1.49 -10.97 0.80
N GLU A 24 0.73 -11.34 1.84
CA GLU A 24 -0.64 -11.81 1.69
C GLU A 24 -1.52 -10.77 0.99
N LEU A 25 -1.48 -9.52 1.42
CA LEU A 25 -2.26 -8.43 0.85
C LEU A 25 -1.90 -8.16 -0.62
N SER A 26 -0.64 -8.27 -1.00
CA SER A 26 -0.20 -8.13 -2.39
C SER A 26 -0.74 -9.26 -3.27
N ALA A 27 -0.75 -10.49 -2.77
CA ALA A 27 -1.33 -11.63 -3.47
C ALA A 27 -2.86 -11.49 -3.64
N ARG A 28 -3.56 -11.01 -2.60
CA ARG A 28 -5.00 -10.70 -2.67
C ARG A 28 -5.29 -9.60 -3.70
N LEU A 29 -4.44 -8.58 -3.79
CA LEU A 29 -4.59 -7.50 -4.77
C LEU A 29 -4.48 -8.04 -6.20
N ARG A 30 -3.57 -8.97 -6.47
CA ARG A 30 -3.45 -9.67 -7.76
C ARG A 30 -4.74 -10.45 -8.09
N GLY A 31 -5.28 -11.20 -7.13
CA GLY A 31 -6.56 -11.90 -7.28
C GLY A 31 -7.73 -10.96 -7.54
N ALA A 32 -7.72 -9.77 -6.94
CA ALA A 32 -8.79 -8.78 -7.09
C ALA A 32 -8.85 -8.12 -8.49
N LEU A 33 -7.80 -8.22 -9.31
CA LEU A 33 -7.80 -7.73 -10.70
C LEU A 33 -8.94 -8.34 -11.53
N TRP A 34 -9.26 -9.62 -11.28
CA TRP A 34 -10.35 -10.29 -11.99
C TRP A 34 -11.72 -9.65 -11.71
N ARG A 35 -11.96 -9.21 -10.48
CA ARG A 35 -13.20 -8.50 -10.13
C ARG A 35 -13.32 -7.17 -10.84
N LEU A 36 -12.21 -6.46 -10.99
CA LEU A 36 -12.18 -5.21 -11.75
C LEU A 36 -12.42 -5.46 -13.25
N ALA A 37 -11.84 -6.53 -13.80
CA ALA A 37 -12.08 -6.94 -15.17
C ALA A 37 -13.56 -7.35 -15.40
N ASP A 38 -14.16 -8.06 -14.44
CA ASP A 38 -15.57 -8.43 -14.49
C ASP A 38 -16.51 -7.23 -14.41
N LEU A 39 -16.16 -6.22 -13.59
CA LEU A 39 -16.89 -4.96 -13.55
C LEU A 39 -16.84 -4.22 -14.89
N ILE A 40 -15.68 -4.18 -15.55
CA ILE A 40 -15.51 -3.58 -16.88
C ILE A 40 -16.41 -4.30 -17.91
N ARG A 41 -16.43 -5.64 -17.88
CA ARG A 41 -17.28 -6.46 -18.77
C ARG A 41 -18.76 -6.25 -18.50
N ALA A 42 -19.16 -6.28 -17.22
CA ALA A 42 -20.55 -6.10 -16.81
C ALA A 42 -21.14 -4.76 -17.27
N GLN A 43 -20.27 -3.74 -17.41
CA GLN A 43 -20.66 -2.42 -17.92
C GLN A 43 -20.52 -2.28 -19.44
N GLY A 44 -20.10 -3.32 -20.15
CA GLY A 44 -19.90 -3.28 -21.60
C GLY A 44 -18.79 -2.33 -22.04
N ARG A 45 -17.78 -2.05 -21.15
CA ARG A 45 -16.75 -1.05 -21.40
C ARG A 45 -15.40 -1.65 -21.80
N GLN A 46 -15.36 -2.90 -22.22
CA GLN A 46 -14.14 -3.60 -22.64
C GLN A 46 -13.50 -3.03 -23.92
N GLU A 47 -14.27 -2.25 -24.69
CA GLU A 47 -13.79 -1.57 -25.90
C GLU A 47 -13.43 -0.10 -25.67
N ASP A 48 -13.64 0.42 -24.45
CA ASP A 48 -13.26 1.78 -24.07
C ASP A 48 -11.73 1.87 -23.92
N SER A 49 -11.07 2.46 -24.89
CA SER A 49 -9.60 2.54 -24.94
C SER A 49 -8.98 3.23 -23.71
N GLY A 50 -9.72 4.18 -23.10
CA GLY A 50 -9.28 4.87 -21.87
C GLY A 50 -9.28 3.91 -20.68
N ILE A 51 -10.35 3.12 -20.53
CA ILE A 51 -10.45 2.14 -19.45
C ILE A 51 -9.47 0.98 -19.63
N VAL A 52 -9.36 0.47 -20.86
CA VAL A 52 -8.40 -0.61 -21.17
C VAL A 52 -6.98 -0.18 -20.83
N ARG A 53 -6.60 1.06 -21.19
CA ARG A 53 -5.29 1.63 -20.85
C ARG A 53 -5.12 1.76 -19.33
N ASP A 54 -6.11 2.30 -18.60
CA ASP A 54 -6.02 2.49 -17.15
C ASP A 54 -5.96 1.14 -16.42
N PHE A 55 -6.73 0.15 -16.86
CA PHE A 55 -6.69 -1.21 -16.34
C PHE A 55 -5.33 -1.88 -16.62
N GLY A 56 -4.81 -1.76 -17.84
CA GLY A 56 -3.50 -2.33 -18.19
C GLY A 56 -2.37 -1.71 -17.37
N ARG A 57 -2.38 -0.39 -17.18
CA ARG A 57 -1.42 0.32 -16.33
C ARG A 57 -1.51 -0.15 -14.88
N LEU A 58 -2.73 -0.31 -14.36
CA LEU A 58 -2.95 -0.78 -13.00
C LEU A 58 -2.51 -2.24 -12.83
N SER A 59 -2.81 -3.09 -13.80
CA SER A 59 -2.36 -4.50 -13.81
C SER A 59 -0.83 -4.59 -13.72
N ALA A 60 -0.12 -3.81 -14.52
CA ALA A 60 1.35 -3.75 -14.46
C ALA A 60 1.86 -3.28 -13.08
N LYS A 61 1.18 -2.31 -12.44
CA LYS A 61 1.53 -1.87 -11.08
C LYS A 61 1.28 -2.94 -10.02
N VAL A 62 0.18 -3.67 -10.13
CA VAL A 62 -0.13 -4.81 -9.24
C VAL A 62 0.95 -5.88 -9.37
N ASP A 63 1.32 -6.25 -10.60
CA ASP A 63 2.37 -7.23 -10.85
C ASP A 63 3.73 -6.76 -10.30
N ALA A 64 4.08 -5.49 -10.51
CA ALA A 64 5.29 -4.91 -9.94
C ALA A 64 5.27 -4.93 -8.40
N THR A 65 4.13 -4.61 -7.77
CA THR A 65 3.96 -4.66 -6.31
C THR A 65 4.16 -6.09 -5.79
N CYS A 66 3.58 -7.08 -6.47
CA CYS A 66 3.76 -8.48 -6.11
C CYS A 66 5.22 -8.93 -6.30
N ALA A 67 5.87 -8.55 -7.40
CA ALA A 67 7.28 -8.88 -7.63
C ALA A 67 8.21 -8.31 -6.54
N VAL A 68 7.94 -7.07 -6.09
CA VAL A 68 8.69 -6.48 -4.96
C VAL A 68 8.44 -7.25 -3.67
N ALA A 69 7.20 -7.68 -3.40
CA ALA A 69 6.85 -8.48 -2.24
C ALA A 69 7.52 -9.87 -2.30
N ASP A 70 7.50 -10.52 -3.45
CA ASP A 70 8.14 -11.83 -3.68
C ASP A 70 9.66 -11.74 -3.50
N GLN A 71 10.29 -10.67 -3.99
CA GLN A 71 11.73 -10.42 -3.78
C GLN A 71 12.06 -10.20 -2.30
N PHE A 72 11.22 -9.46 -1.59
CA PHE A 72 11.36 -9.28 -0.14
C PHE A 72 11.31 -10.64 0.59
N LEU A 73 10.38 -11.51 0.24
CA LEU A 73 10.27 -12.84 0.81
C LEU A 73 11.51 -13.69 0.49
N ALA A 74 11.95 -13.69 -0.78
CA ALA A 74 13.14 -14.43 -1.20
C ALA A 74 14.39 -13.98 -0.43
N ASN A 75 14.57 -12.67 -0.24
CA ASN A 75 15.65 -12.12 0.57
C ASN A 75 15.58 -12.63 2.03
N ARG A 76 14.39 -12.59 2.64
CA ARG A 76 14.20 -13.10 4.01
C ARG A 76 14.53 -14.57 4.16
N ILE A 77 14.10 -15.40 3.21
CA ILE A 77 14.40 -16.85 3.18
C ILE A 77 15.92 -17.07 3.05
N ALA A 78 16.59 -16.27 2.26
CA ALA A 78 18.04 -16.33 2.07
C ALA A 78 18.85 -15.71 3.24
N GLY A 79 18.19 -15.24 4.31
CA GLY A 79 18.85 -14.55 5.43
C GLY A 79 19.39 -13.16 5.09
N ILE A 80 18.96 -12.57 3.97
CA ILE A 80 19.35 -11.23 3.54
C ILE A 80 18.35 -10.24 4.11
N GLU A 81 18.77 -9.45 5.08
CA GLU A 81 17.96 -8.38 5.65
C GLU A 81 18.51 -7.03 5.21
N ARG A 82 17.73 -6.32 4.38
CA ARG A 82 18.02 -4.94 3.99
C ARG A 82 17.06 -4.01 4.71
N VAL A 83 17.61 -3.06 5.41
CA VAL A 83 16.82 -2.02 6.07
C VAL A 83 16.15 -1.17 4.98
N GLY A 84 14.82 -1.17 4.94
CA GLY A 84 14.05 -0.43 3.95
C GLY A 84 13.27 -1.30 2.97
N ASP A 85 13.61 -2.58 2.77
CA ASP A 85 12.89 -3.47 1.84
C ASP A 85 11.39 -3.56 2.20
N ALA A 86 11.06 -3.77 3.47
CA ALA A 86 9.67 -3.77 3.93
C ALA A 86 8.95 -2.42 3.68
N SER A 87 9.69 -1.31 3.73
CA SER A 87 9.15 0.02 3.44
C SER A 87 8.82 0.19 1.96
N ILE A 88 9.61 -0.40 1.06
CA ILE A 88 9.33 -0.41 -0.39
C ILE A 88 8.05 -1.21 -0.65
N VAL A 89 7.92 -2.41 -0.07
CA VAL A 89 6.71 -3.23 -0.22
C VAL A 89 5.48 -2.46 0.25
N LYS A 90 5.55 -1.88 1.46
CA LYS A 90 4.45 -1.11 2.06
C LYS A 90 4.05 0.09 1.20
N LEU A 91 4.99 0.87 0.74
CA LEU A 91 4.74 2.05 -0.07
C LEU A 91 4.18 1.67 -1.46
N SER A 92 4.68 0.60 -2.06
CA SER A 92 4.18 0.06 -3.32
C SER A 92 2.74 -0.42 -3.18
N TYR A 93 2.45 -1.20 -2.12
CA TYR A 93 1.12 -1.72 -1.85
C TYR A 93 0.09 -0.61 -1.60
N SER A 94 0.35 0.31 -0.66
CA SER A 94 -0.61 1.36 -0.29
C SER A 94 -0.99 2.24 -1.49
N ARG A 95 -0.03 2.58 -2.35
CA ARG A 95 -0.26 3.38 -3.55
C ARG A 95 -1.04 2.62 -4.62
N THR A 96 -0.67 1.36 -4.86
CA THR A 96 -1.34 0.52 -5.85
C THR A 96 -2.78 0.22 -5.43
N LEU A 97 -3.01 -0.05 -4.15
CA LEU A 97 -4.36 -0.26 -3.60
C LEU A 97 -5.24 0.97 -3.78
N ARG A 98 -4.73 2.17 -3.53
CA ARG A 98 -5.49 3.41 -3.76
C ARG A 98 -5.87 3.61 -5.21
N GLU A 99 -4.97 3.37 -6.14
CA GLU A 99 -5.26 3.47 -7.58
C GLU A 99 -6.28 2.40 -8.00
N PHE A 100 -6.14 1.19 -7.46
CA PHE A 100 -7.02 0.07 -7.73
C PHE A 100 -8.47 0.39 -7.31
N THR A 101 -8.66 0.79 -6.06
CA THR A 101 -10.00 1.09 -5.52
C THR A 101 -10.59 2.36 -6.15
N SER A 102 -9.76 3.35 -6.48
CA SER A 102 -10.21 4.54 -7.22
C SER A 102 -10.73 4.20 -8.62
N LEU A 103 -10.09 3.25 -9.32
CA LEU A 103 -10.61 2.79 -10.61
C LEU A 103 -11.93 2.05 -10.43
N GLY A 104 -12.07 1.22 -9.40
CA GLY A 104 -13.32 0.53 -9.07
C GLY A 104 -14.48 1.50 -8.83
N ILE A 105 -14.27 2.55 -8.05
CA ILE A 105 -15.26 3.62 -7.81
C ILE A 105 -15.63 4.33 -9.11
N ARG A 106 -14.66 4.70 -9.94
CA ARG A 106 -14.93 5.38 -11.22
C ARG A 106 -15.73 4.51 -12.19
N LEU A 107 -15.44 3.22 -12.21
CA LEU A 107 -16.15 2.25 -13.07
C LEU A 107 -17.55 1.97 -12.55
N GLY A 108 -17.71 1.79 -11.24
CA GLY A 108 -19.02 1.53 -10.63
C GLY A 108 -19.94 2.74 -10.62
N GLY A 109 -19.42 3.95 -10.86
CA GLY A 109 -20.21 5.17 -10.90
C GLY A 109 -20.94 5.44 -9.59
N ILE A 110 -22.19 5.93 -9.67
CA ILE A 110 -22.98 6.25 -8.49
C ILE A 110 -23.32 5.01 -7.66
N ASP A 111 -23.54 3.88 -8.29
CA ASP A 111 -23.88 2.63 -7.59
C ASP A 111 -22.75 2.13 -6.70
N ALA A 112 -21.49 2.35 -7.10
CA ALA A 112 -20.33 2.01 -6.30
C ALA A 112 -20.16 2.88 -5.05
N GLN A 113 -20.85 4.02 -4.98
CA GLN A 113 -20.81 4.94 -3.84
C GLN A 113 -21.80 4.58 -2.74
N TYR A 114 -22.75 3.69 -3.02
CA TYR A 114 -23.68 3.22 -2.01
C TYR A 114 -23.01 2.20 -1.07
N HIS A 115 -23.26 2.41 0.21
CA HIS A 115 -22.77 1.54 1.27
C HIS A 115 -23.76 0.39 1.47
N SER A 116 -23.46 -0.78 0.93
CA SER A 116 -24.16 -1.99 1.35
C SER A 116 -23.66 -2.43 2.73
N PRO A 117 -24.49 -3.07 3.56
CA PRO A 117 -24.02 -3.64 4.82
C PRO A 117 -22.81 -4.55 4.55
N ILE A 118 -21.69 -4.26 5.22
CA ILE A 118 -20.47 -5.03 5.10
C ILE A 118 -20.71 -6.38 5.76
N THR A 119 -20.74 -7.44 4.98
CA THR A 119 -20.59 -8.78 5.54
C THR A 119 -19.15 -8.95 5.93
N PHE A 120 -18.90 -9.21 7.21
CA PHE A 120 -17.56 -9.41 7.75
C PHE A 120 -16.83 -10.51 6.96
N GLY A 121 -15.79 -10.13 6.27
CA GLY A 121 -14.95 -11.01 5.47
C GLY A 121 -13.65 -10.34 5.04
N GLY A 122 -13.49 -9.08 5.44
CA GLY A 122 -12.23 -8.33 5.37
C GLY A 122 -11.75 -7.94 3.97
N GLY A 123 -11.64 -6.66 3.74
CA GLY A 123 -10.86 -6.05 2.68
C GLY A 123 -11.49 -6.12 1.27
N MET A 124 -10.66 -6.06 0.26
CA MET A 124 -11.00 -6.05 -1.18
C MET A 124 -11.93 -7.20 -1.63
N GLU A 125 -12.35 -8.04 -0.73
CA GLU A 125 -13.26 -9.16 -0.97
C GLU A 125 -14.71 -8.83 -0.69
N THR A 126 -15.02 -7.65 -0.18
CA THR A 126 -16.39 -7.29 0.22
C THR A 126 -17.34 -7.09 -0.97
N GLY A 127 -16.80 -6.88 -2.18
CA GLY A 127 -17.59 -6.46 -3.33
C GLY A 127 -18.15 -5.05 -3.20
N ASN A 128 -17.79 -4.34 -2.11
CA ASN A 128 -18.19 -2.97 -1.84
C ASN A 128 -17.03 -2.02 -2.15
N TRP A 129 -17.06 -1.43 -3.34
CA TRP A 129 -15.98 -0.55 -3.81
C TRP A 129 -15.77 0.68 -2.92
N MET A 130 -16.82 1.22 -2.32
CA MET A 130 -16.71 2.36 -1.41
C MET A 130 -15.99 1.98 -0.12
N ALA A 131 -16.34 0.83 0.47
CA ALA A 131 -15.66 0.34 1.67
C ALA A 131 -14.18 0.08 1.40
N ASP A 132 -13.86 -0.57 0.28
CA ASP A 132 -12.47 -0.83 -0.13
C ASP A 132 -11.71 0.48 -0.41
N PHE A 133 -12.35 1.45 -1.05
CA PHE A 133 -11.75 2.77 -1.30
C PHE A 133 -11.45 3.50 0.01
N MET A 134 -12.41 3.57 0.92
CA MET A 134 -12.20 4.21 2.23
C MET A 134 -11.10 3.50 3.02
N ASN A 135 -11.11 2.17 3.04
CA ASN A 135 -10.09 1.38 3.73
C ASN A 135 -8.68 1.56 3.11
N SER A 136 -8.58 1.86 1.81
CA SER A 136 -7.30 2.09 1.16
C SER A 136 -6.51 3.27 1.76
N TYR A 137 -7.19 4.25 2.34
CA TYR A 137 -6.55 5.37 3.04
C TYR A 137 -5.95 4.93 4.37
N ALA A 138 -6.55 3.97 5.09
CA ALA A 138 -5.98 3.43 6.32
C ALA A 138 -4.58 2.85 6.05
N TRP A 139 -4.37 2.19 4.91
CA TRP A 139 -3.07 1.64 4.52
C TRP A 139 -2.01 2.70 4.18
N THR A 140 -2.39 3.93 3.91
CA THR A 140 -1.41 5.02 3.76
C THR A 140 -0.84 5.49 5.10
N ILE A 141 -1.47 5.11 6.22
CA ILE A 141 -1.12 5.52 7.59
C ILE A 141 -0.62 4.33 8.41
N ALA A 142 -1.34 3.19 8.36
CA ALA A 142 -1.03 2.00 9.14
C ALA A 142 0.38 1.47 8.87
N GLY A 143 1.04 0.94 9.89
CA GLY A 143 2.42 0.46 9.79
C GLY A 143 3.46 1.57 9.57
N GLY A 144 3.08 2.83 9.79
CA GLY A 144 3.85 4.05 9.51
C GLY A 144 3.46 4.67 8.17
N SER A 145 3.23 5.99 8.17
CA SER A 145 2.70 6.69 7.00
C SER A 145 3.60 6.56 5.77
N ASP A 146 3.02 6.79 4.59
CA ASP A 146 3.76 6.75 3.33
C ASP A 146 4.96 7.72 3.33
N GLU A 147 4.85 8.85 4.05
CA GLU A 147 5.94 9.82 4.24
C GLU A 147 7.07 9.23 5.08
N VAL A 148 6.72 8.58 6.19
CA VAL A 148 7.70 7.88 7.04
C VAL A 148 8.41 6.77 6.26
N GLN A 149 7.68 6.03 5.40
CA GLN A 149 8.30 5.00 4.55
C GLN A 149 9.31 5.60 3.57
N ARG A 150 8.99 6.76 2.95
CA ARG A 150 9.94 7.47 2.08
C ARG A 150 11.19 7.90 2.81
N ASN A 151 11.04 8.42 4.03
CA ASN A 151 12.19 8.81 4.85
C ASN A 151 13.05 7.59 5.20
N ILE A 152 12.44 6.46 5.58
CA ILE A 152 13.19 5.23 5.85
C ILE A 152 13.96 4.76 4.61
N ILE A 153 13.33 4.78 3.44
CA ILE A 153 13.99 4.41 2.18
C ILE A 153 15.13 5.38 1.87
N ALA A 154 14.88 6.68 1.95
CA ALA A 154 15.88 7.71 1.65
C ALA A 154 17.08 7.61 2.57
N GLU A 155 16.86 7.59 3.89
CA GLU A 155 17.93 7.64 4.89
C GLU A 155 18.68 6.31 5.02
N ARG A 156 17.95 5.18 5.05
CA ARG A 156 18.53 3.89 5.42
C ARG A 156 18.87 2.99 4.25
N LEU A 157 18.22 3.15 3.10
CA LEU A 157 18.51 2.36 1.91
C LEU A 157 19.37 3.14 0.91
N VAL A 158 19.02 4.41 0.66
CA VAL A 158 19.73 5.27 -0.30
C VAL A 158 20.94 5.99 0.36
N GLY A 159 20.94 6.13 1.69
CA GLY A 159 22.01 6.79 2.44
C GLY A 159 21.95 8.32 2.41
N MET A 160 20.77 8.89 2.16
CA MET A 160 20.57 10.33 2.22
C MET A 160 20.71 10.86 3.65
N PRO A 161 21.18 12.11 3.85
CA PRO A 161 21.26 12.72 5.16
C PRO A 161 19.87 12.86 5.78
N ARG A 162 19.81 12.69 7.09
CA ARG A 162 18.55 12.92 7.85
C ARG A 162 18.19 14.40 7.84
N GLU A 163 16.88 14.66 7.89
CA GLU A 163 16.40 16.01 8.18
C GLU A 163 16.97 16.52 9.51
N PRO A 164 17.35 17.79 9.60
CA PRO A 164 17.80 18.40 10.85
C PRO A 164 16.74 18.24 11.95
N LYS A 165 17.15 17.82 13.14
CA LYS A 165 16.26 17.55 14.28
C LYS A 165 15.58 18.79 14.87
N SER A 166 15.99 19.98 14.50
CA SER A 166 15.39 21.23 14.96
C SER A 166 15.36 22.24 13.83
N TRP A 167 14.20 22.78 13.58
CA TRP A 167 14.02 24.10 13.02
C TRP A 167 14.36 25.11 14.12
N THR A 168 15.58 25.16 14.55
CA THR A 168 16.06 26.37 15.19
C THR A 168 16.09 27.41 14.09
N LEU A 169 15.00 28.17 13.95
CA LEU A 169 15.11 29.53 13.52
C LEU A 169 16.25 30.10 14.38
N LYS A 170 17.43 30.31 13.80
CA LYS A 170 18.39 31.21 14.39
C LYS A 170 17.64 32.52 14.45
N GLU A 171 17.15 32.85 15.64
CA GLU A 171 16.72 34.20 15.93
C GLU A 171 17.84 35.10 15.46
N GLY A 172 17.52 36.02 14.59
CA GLY A 172 18.47 36.83 13.89
C GLY A 172 19.45 37.49 14.85
N ALA A 173 20.69 37.34 14.54
CA ALA A 173 21.68 38.28 15.01
C ALA A 173 21.27 39.65 14.45
N ALA A 174 20.68 40.47 15.34
CA ALA A 174 20.59 41.91 15.14
C ALA A 174 21.97 42.51 15.26
#